data_c618048f41f4fc9d7a75c8ac03bb4756
#
_entry.id   c618048f41f4fc9d7a75c8ac03bb4756
#
_cell.length_a   1.000
_cell.length_b   1.000
_cell.length_c   1.000
_cell.angle_alpha   90.00
_cell.angle_beta   90.00
_cell.angle_gamma   90.00
#
_symmetry.space_group_name_H-M   'P 1'
#
loop_
_entity.id
_entity.type
_entity.pdbx_description
1 polymer ?
#
loop_
_entity_poly.entity_id
_entity_poly.type
_entity_poly.pdbx_seq_one_letter_code
_entity_poly.pdbx_strand_id
1 'polypeptide(L)'
;MSTAWTSRYALRTKGITSSQIRELLKFTQKPGMISFGGGLPAPDVFPVQRFEEACHKVLTEQASSALQYGATEGYEPLRELIADNMARYGIKAQIENVLITSGSQQALDLIGKLFINRGDRVLVEAPTYLGALQAFNIYGAEYLSVPSDDNGLRTELLEKPLRSGPKFMYVLPNFQNPAGTTLSEGRRHELVLLADRYGIPIVEDDPYGQLRYEGEHLPPLVVIDRENLRRDQGYSIGNVIYLSTFSKTLAPGLRLGWIVAPPDVIGKLTQLKQGTDLHTSTFTQFVAYEVARDGFLDKHVKLIRQIYRERRDVMLQSLEEFFPAEVTWTRPKGGLFLWVTLPQGLDMKAIFNSAIEQNVAFVPGNSFYAHDVHGNESREGSRHMRLNFSNAAPEQIREGIRRLAAAVKSHLSTTALRSELPLEV
;
A
#
# COMPACT_ATOMS: atom_id res chain seq x y z
N MET A 1 13.10 -37.29 -23.90
CA MET A 1 13.87 -36.11 -23.42
C MET A 1 12.92 -35.22 -22.67
N SER A 2 13.19 -34.87 -21.41
CA SER A 2 12.38 -33.91 -20.66
C SER A 2 12.67 -32.49 -21.13
N THR A 3 11.65 -31.64 -21.24
CA THR A 3 11.81 -30.23 -21.61
C THR A 3 12.57 -29.47 -20.54
N ALA A 4 13.66 -28.81 -20.91
CA ALA A 4 14.36 -27.87 -19.99
C ALA A 4 13.55 -26.54 -19.90
N TRP A 5 12.55 -26.49 -19.06
CA TRP A 5 11.63 -25.34 -18.93
C TRP A 5 12.35 -24.01 -18.70
N THR A 6 13.41 -23.99 -17.90
CA THR A 6 14.19 -22.78 -17.59
C THR A 6 14.78 -22.08 -18.82
N SER A 7 15.12 -22.83 -19.86
CA SER A 7 15.63 -22.27 -21.13
C SER A 7 14.52 -21.61 -21.98
N ARG A 8 13.25 -21.84 -21.65
CA ARG A 8 12.09 -21.29 -22.34
C ARG A 8 11.49 -20.06 -21.67
N TYR A 9 11.90 -19.77 -20.46
CA TYR A 9 11.35 -18.63 -19.71
C TYR A 9 11.71 -17.30 -20.38
N ALA A 10 10.74 -16.38 -20.41
CA ALA A 10 10.96 -15.03 -20.90
C ALA A 10 12.02 -14.31 -20.04
N LEU A 11 12.84 -13.44 -20.66
CA LEU A 11 13.91 -12.71 -19.95
C LEU A 11 13.40 -11.94 -18.74
N ARG A 12 12.19 -11.36 -18.81
CA ARG A 12 11.56 -10.62 -17.72
C ARG A 12 11.32 -11.45 -16.44
N THR A 13 11.30 -12.78 -16.54
CA THR A 13 11.08 -13.66 -15.39
C THR A 13 12.35 -13.94 -14.59
N LYS A 14 13.53 -13.64 -15.13
CA LYS A 14 14.84 -13.93 -14.49
C LYS A 14 15.04 -13.14 -13.17
N GLY A 15 14.44 -11.95 -13.05
CA GLY A 15 14.51 -11.10 -11.86
C GLY A 15 13.34 -11.26 -10.90
N ILE A 16 12.38 -12.15 -11.20
CA ILE A 16 11.22 -12.36 -10.32
C ILE A 16 11.62 -13.28 -9.18
N THR A 17 11.60 -12.74 -7.97
CA THR A 17 11.77 -13.51 -6.73
C THR A 17 10.45 -13.64 -6.00
N SER A 18 10.29 -14.68 -5.16
CA SER A 18 9.13 -14.77 -4.30
C SER A 18 9.09 -13.58 -3.34
N SER A 19 7.89 -13.09 -3.04
CA SER A 19 7.73 -12.00 -2.08
C SER A 19 8.29 -12.39 -0.71
N GLN A 20 9.29 -11.64 -0.22
CA GLN A 20 9.82 -11.84 1.14
C GLN A 20 8.70 -11.83 2.20
N ILE A 21 7.70 -10.95 2.04
CA ILE A 21 6.52 -10.94 2.92
C ILE A 21 5.76 -12.27 2.85
N ARG A 22 5.61 -12.89 1.68
CA ARG A 22 4.93 -14.20 1.57
C ARG A 22 5.71 -15.31 2.24
N GLU A 23 7.03 -15.31 2.12
CA GLU A 23 7.87 -16.28 2.85
C GLU A 23 7.74 -16.07 4.37
N LEU A 24 7.73 -14.81 4.83
CA LEU A 24 7.49 -14.48 6.23
C LEU A 24 6.08 -14.88 6.70
N LEU A 25 5.06 -14.73 5.85
CA LEU A 25 3.68 -15.12 6.18
C LEU A 25 3.52 -16.65 6.37
N LYS A 26 4.40 -17.49 5.83
CA LYS A 26 4.41 -18.93 6.13
C LYS A 26 4.69 -19.20 7.61
N PHE A 27 5.51 -18.38 8.26
CA PHE A 27 5.78 -18.49 9.70
C PHE A 27 4.58 -18.06 10.55
N THR A 28 3.72 -17.16 10.04
CA THR A 28 2.58 -16.63 10.79
C THR A 28 1.41 -17.61 10.95
N GLN A 29 1.45 -18.74 10.25
CA GLN A 29 0.44 -19.79 10.36
C GLN A 29 0.68 -20.75 11.53
N LYS A 30 1.82 -20.62 12.25
CA LYS A 30 2.10 -21.45 13.40
C LYS A 30 1.18 -21.09 14.58
N PRO A 31 0.63 -22.11 15.30
CA PRO A 31 -0.16 -21.85 16.50
C PRO A 31 0.61 -21.02 17.53
N GLY A 32 -0.05 -20.01 18.11
CA GLY A 32 0.54 -19.13 19.12
C GLY A 32 1.44 -18.01 18.58
N MET A 33 1.61 -17.89 17.27
CA MET A 33 2.35 -16.80 16.64
C MET A 33 1.52 -15.51 16.63
N ILE A 34 2.08 -14.43 17.17
CA ILE A 34 1.53 -13.07 17.07
C ILE A 34 2.18 -12.39 15.86
N SER A 35 1.38 -12.06 14.85
CA SER A 35 1.92 -11.51 13.61
C SER A 35 1.61 -10.03 13.46
N PHE A 36 2.66 -9.22 13.44
CA PHE A 36 2.64 -7.82 12.99
C PHE A 36 3.14 -7.66 11.54
N GLY A 37 3.39 -8.77 10.84
CA GLY A 37 4.00 -8.75 9.49
C GLY A 37 3.00 -8.51 8.37
N GLY A 38 1.77 -9.01 8.47
CA GLY A 38 0.75 -8.87 7.44
C GLY A 38 0.18 -7.44 7.34
N GLY A 39 -0.20 -7.01 6.14
CA GLY A 39 -1.02 -5.79 5.94
C GLY A 39 -2.51 -6.13 5.94
N LEU A 40 -2.95 -6.99 6.86
CA LEU A 40 -4.29 -7.56 6.89
C LEU A 40 -5.23 -6.70 7.74
N PRO A 41 -6.43 -6.38 7.25
CA PRO A 41 -7.52 -5.89 8.10
C PRO A 41 -7.90 -6.94 9.15
N ALA A 42 -8.52 -6.50 10.22
CA ALA A 42 -9.06 -7.37 11.25
C ALA A 42 -10.20 -8.23 10.70
N PRO A 43 -10.18 -9.56 10.87
CA PRO A 43 -11.27 -10.41 10.38
C PRO A 43 -12.57 -10.23 11.17
N ASP A 44 -12.49 -9.82 12.43
CA ASP A 44 -13.62 -9.57 13.34
C ASP A 44 -14.46 -8.33 12.96
N VAL A 45 -13.93 -7.46 12.09
CA VAL A 45 -14.68 -6.29 11.59
C VAL A 45 -15.34 -6.52 10.23
N PHE A 46 -15.19 -7.70 9.60
CA PHE A 46 -15.86 -7.96 8.33
C PHE A 46 -17.37 -8.02 8.51
N PRO A 47 -18.16 -7.31 7.69
CA PRO A 47 -19.62 -7.27 7.83
C PRO A 47 -20.27 -8.54 7.22
N VAL A 48 -20.00 -9.71 7.82
CA VAL A 48 -20.36 -11.04 7.29
C VAL A 48 -21.85 -11.15 7.00
N GLN A 49 -22.71 -10.72 7.95
CA GLN A 49 -24.15 -10.76 7.76
C GLN A 49 -24.60 -9.93 6.54
N ARG A 50 -24.03 -8.74 6.36
CA ARG A 50 -24.35 -7.89 5.21
C ARG A 50 -23.91 -8.52 3.88
N PHE A 51 -22.79 -9.26 3.89
CA PHE A 51 -22.35 -10.04 2.72
C PHE A 51 -23.30 -11.20 2.44
N GLU A 52 -23.78 -11.92 3.45
CA GLU A 52 -24.74 -13.01 3.30
C GLU A 52 -26.03 -12.49 2.65
N GLU A 53 -26.60 -11.42 3.17
CA GLU A 53 -27.80 -10.77 2.62
C GLU A 53 -27.58 -10.32 1.17
N ALA A 54 -26.44 -9.69 0.87
CA ALA A 54 -26.11 -9.22 -0.48
C ALA A 54 -25.93 -10.39 -1.45
N CYS A 55 -25.23 -11.44 -1.07
CA CYS A 55 -25.08 -12.65 -1.90
C CYS A 55 -26.43 -13.31 -2.20
N HIS A 56 -27.28 -13.47 -1.19
CA HIS A 56 -28.62 -14.01 -1.36
C HIS A 56 -29.44 -13.18 -2.36
N LYS A 57 -29.46 -11.86 -2.16
CA LYS A 57 -30.18 -10.92 -3.03
C LYS A 57 -29.69 -10.97 -4.48
N VAL A 58 -28.38 -10.93 -4.70
CA VAL A 58 -27.79 -10.98 -6.04
C VAL A 58 -28.14 -12.28 -6.75
N LEU A 59 -28.10 -13.42 -6.06
CA LEU A 59 -28.40 -14.71 -6.64
C LEU A 59 -29.90 -14.94 -6.88
N THR A 60 -30.79 -14.32 -6.11
CA THR A 60 -32.24 -14.45 -6.31
C THR A 60 -32.79 -13.48 -7.33
N GLU A 61 -32.28 -12.24 -7.37
CA GLU A 61 -32.87 -11.18 -8.18
C GLU A 61 -32.08 -10.89 -9.47
N GLN A 62 -30.76 -11.16 -9.51
CA GLN A 62 -29.88 -10.71 -10.59
C GLN A 62 -28.90 -11.80 -11.09
N ALA A 63 -29.20 -13.08 -10.82
CA ALA A 63 -28.29 -14.20 -11.12
C ALA A 63 -27.83 -14.23 -12.58
N SER A 64 -28.74 -14.02 -13.53
CA SER A 64 -28.41 -14.05 -14.95
C SER A 64 -27.37 -13.01 -15.38
N SER A 65 -27.38 -11.83 -14.77
CA SER A 65 -26.42 -10.76 -15.04
C SER A 65 -25.14 -10.93 -14.23
N ALA A 66 -25.27 -11.29 -12.94
CA ALA A 66 -24.15 -11.42 -12.03
C ALA A 66 -23.22 -12.61 -12.34
N LEU A 67 -23.73 -13.65 -12.97
CA LEU A 67 -22.99 -14.86 -13.35
C LEU A 67 -22.54 -14.86 -14.82
N GLN A 68 -22.89 -13.83 -15.61
CA GLN A 68 -22.50 -13.69 -17.00
C GLN A 68 -21.23 -12.84 -17.13
N TYR A 69 -20.60 -12.86 -18.29
CA TYR A 69 -19.57 -11.89 -18.66
C TYR A 69 -20.09 -10.46 -18.58
N GLY A 70 -19.23 -9.54 -18.13
CA GLY A 70 -19.54 -8.13 -17.98
C GLY A 70 -18.62 -7.20 -18.78
N ALA A 71 -18.84 -5.91 -18.64
CA ALA A 71 -17.98 -4.89 -19.23
C ALA A 71 -16.59 -4.91 -18.60
N THR A 72 -15.55 -4.66 -19.39
CA THR A 72 -14.16 -4.60 -18.92
C THR A 72 -13.96 -3.48 -17.91
N GLU A 73 -14.60 -2.34 -18.13
CA GLU A 73 -14.58 -1.16 -17.26
C GLU A 73 -15.17 -1.46 -15.87
N GLY A 74 -16.08 -2.41 -15.80
CA GLY A 74 -16.75 -2.85 -14.58
C GLY A 74 -18.25 -2.55 -14.57
N TYR A 75 -18.93 -3.07 -13.52
CA TYR A 75 -20.35 -2.91 -13.28
C TYR A 75 -20.72 -1.44 -13.07
N GLU A 76 -21.57 -0.91 -13.93
CA GLU A 76 -21.90 0.52 -13.99
C GLU A 76 -22.41 1.09 -12.65
N PRO A 77 -23.38 0.47 -11.93
CA PRO A 77 -23.82 1.00 -10.65
C PRO A 77 -22.70 1.02 -9.57
N LEU A 78 -21.73 0.12 -9.63
CA LEU A 78 -20.59 0.16 -8.72
C LEU A 78 -19.61 1.28 -9.07
N ARG A 79 -19.40 1.56 -10.37
CA ARG A 79 -18.58 2.68 -10.84
C ARG A 79 -19.19 4.03 -10.45
N GLU A 80 -20.51 4.18 -10.57
CA GLU A 80 -21.26 5.36 -10.11
C GLU A 80 -21.13 5.53 -8.59
N LEU A 81 -21.34 4.46 -7.81
CA LEU A 81 -21.18 4.49 -6.35
C LEU A 81 -19.76 4.92 -5.94
N ILE A 82 -18.74 4.44 -6.66
CA ILE A 82 -17.35 4.83 -6.42
C ILE A 82 -17.17 6.32 -6.73
N ALA A 83 -17.64 6.82 -7.87
CA ALA A 83 -17.55 8.23 -8.25
C ALA A 83 -18.24 9.15 -7.22
N ASP A 84 -19.44 8.79 -6.77
CA ASP A 84 -20.20 9.53 -5.75
C ASP A 84 -19.48 9.55 -4.39
N ASN A 85 -18.91 8.41 -3.98
CA ASN A 85 -18.13 8.33 -2.74
C ASN A 85 -16.87 9.19 -2.82
N MET A 86 -16.19 9.21 -3.96
CA MET A 86 -14.99 10.01 -4.17
C MET A 86 -15.27 11.51 -4.23
N ALA A 87 -16.45 11.91 -4.68
CA ALA A 87 -16.88 13.32 -4.70
C ALA A 87 -16.87 13.94 -3.28
N ARG A 88 -17.09 13.14 -2.22
CA ARG A 88 -17.02 13.58 -0.82
C ARG A 88 -15.61 13.99 -0.37
N TYR A 89 -14.59 13.49 -1.05
CA TYR A 89 -13.19 13.84 -0.87
C TYR A 89 -12.69 14.88 -1.87
N GLY A 90 -13.62 15.53 -2.60
CA GLY A 90 -13.31 16.55 -3.60
C GLY A 90 -12.95 16.01 -4.98
N ILE A 91 -12.87 14.68 -5.16
CA ILE A 91 -12.52 14.06 -6.45
C ILE A 91 -13.78 14.04 -7.34
N LYS A 92 -13.85 14.96 -8.30
CA LYS A 92 -14.97 15.04 -9.25
C LYS A 92 -14.66 14.14 -10.46
N ALA A 93 -15.00 12.87 -10.32
CA ALA A 93 -14.91 11.89 -11.40
C ALA A 93 -16.31 11.60 -11.98
N GLN A 94 -16.37 11.39 -13.29
CA GLN A 94 -17.51 10.79 -13.97
C GLN A 94 -17.26 9.28 -14.12
N ILE A 95 -18.29 8.55 -14.55
CA ILE A 95 -18.21 7.12 -14.74
C ILE A 95 -17.10 6.73 -15.75
N GLU A 96 -16.90 7.54 -16.79
CA GLU A 96 -15.88 7.36 -17.83
C GLU A 96 -14.44 7.47 -17.29
N ASN A 97 -14.28 8.08 -16.11
CA ASN A 97 -12.99 8.18 -15.43
C ASN A 97 -12.67 6.94 -14.57
N VAL A 98 -13.61 6.02 -14.35
CA VAL A 98 -13.50 4.94 -13.39
C VAL A 98 -13.33 3.59 -14.09
N LEU A 99 -12.23 2.88 -13.79
CA LEU A 99 -11.99 1.50 -14.20
C LEU A 99 -11.88 0.60 -12.96
N ILE A 100 -12.74 -0.42 -12.87
CA ILE A 100 -12.67 -1.43 -11.80
C ILE A 100 -11.58 -2.44 -12.13
N THR A 101 -10.77 -2.78 -11.10
CA THR A 101 -9.66 -3.73 -11.21
C THR A 101 -9.79 -4.86 -10.18
N SER A 102 -9.10 -5.98 -10.44
CA SER A 102 -9.00 -7.11 -9.52
C SER A 102 -8.06 -6.80 -8.35
N GLY A 103 -8.39 -5.73 -7.61
CA GLY A 103 -7.62 -5.09 -6.54
C GLY A 103 -6.54 -4.14 -7.09
N SER A 104 -5.98 -3.30 -6.20
CA SER A 104 -4.93 -2.33 -6.57
C SER A 104 -3.70 -2.98 -7.18
N GLN A 105 -3.41 -4.27 -6.89
CA GLN A 105 -2.27 -4.97 -7.49
C GLN A 105 -2.42 -5.08 -9.01
N GLN A 106 -3.63 -5.33 -9.52
CA GLN A 106 -3.87 -5.30 -10.96
C GLN A 106 -3.79 -3.88 -11.53
N ALA A 107 -4.24 -2.87 -10.77
CA ALA A 107 -4.09 -1.49 -11.19
C ALA A 107 -2.61 -1.11 -11.37
N LEU A 108 -1.74 -1.48 -10.44
CA LEU A 108 -0.30 -1.28 -10.53
C LEU A 108 0.32 -2.04 -11.72
N ASP A 109 -0.09 -3.29 -11.95
CA ASP A 109 0.37 -4.09 -13.09
C ASP A 109 -0.03 -3.43 -14.44
N LEU A 110 -1.27 -2.98 -14.56
CA LEU A 110 -1.76 -2.30 -15.76
C LEU A 110 -1.02 -0.97 -16.01
N ILE A 111 -0.71 -0.21 -14.97
CA ILE A 111 0.09 1.02 -15.05
C ILE A 111 1.51 0.70 -15.49
N GLY A 112 2.14 -0.31 -14.88
CA GLY A 112 3.46 -0.79 -15.31
C GLY A 112 3.46 -1.20 -16.79
N LYS A 113 2.45 -1.94 -17.21
CA LYS A 113 2.27 -2.39 -18.59
C LYS A 113 2.02 -1.23 -19.57
N LEU A 114 1.33 -0.16 -19.13
CA LEU A 114 1.04 1.00 -19.97
C LEU A 114 2.25 1.90 -20.17
N PHE A 115 3.04 2.15 -19.12
CA PHE A 115 4.02 3.23 -19.13
C PHE A 115 5.48 2.77 -19.16
N ILE A 116 5.81 1.52 -18.75
CA ILE A 116 7.19 1.11 -18.52
C ILE A 116 7.70 0.22 -19.65
N ASN A 117 8.75 0.68 -20.31
CA ASN A 117 9.66 -0.16 -21.08
C ASN A 117 10.89 -0.50 -20.22
N ARG A 118 11.60 -1.57 -20.56
CA ARG A 118 12.81 -1.97 -19.85
C ARG A 118 13.84 -0.83 -19.82
N GLY A 119 14.30 -0.49 -18.62
CA GLY A 119 15.24 0.60 -18.37
C GLY A 119 14.59 1.98 -18.19
N ASP A 120 13.26 2.07 -18.34
CA ASP A 120 12.56 3.32 -18.02
C ASP A 120 12.58 3.58 -16.50
N ARG A 121 12.72 4.85 -16.12
CA ARG A 121 12.82 5.26 -14.72
C ARG A 121 11.45 5.57 -14.14
N VAL A 122 11.25 5.10 -12.91
CA VAL A 122 10.08 5.40 -12.08
C VAL A 122 10.57 6.07 -10.79
N LEU A 123 10.01 7.23 -10.45
CA LEU A 123 10.31 7.89 -9.19
C LEU A 123 9.44 7.31 -8.08
N VAL A 124 10.06 6.93 -6.95
CA VAL A 124 9.39 6.32 -5.79
C VAL A 124 9.87 6.93 -4.49
N GLU A 125 9.06 6.82 -3.44
CA GLU A 125 9.46 7.12 -2.07
C GLU A 125 10.52 6.12 -1.56
N ALA A 126 11.32 6.51 -0.59
CA ALA A 126 12.22 5.64 0.15
C ALA A 126 11.99 5.79 1.66
N PRO A 127 11.32 4.81 2.30
CA PRO A 127 10.80 3.54 1.76
C PRO A 127 9.53 3.69 0.92
N THR A 128 9.16 2.63 0.16
CA THR A 128 7.95 2.58 -0.67
C THR A 128 7.23 1.23 -0.57
N TYR A 129 6.05 1.12 -1.17
CA TYR A 129 5.24 -0.10 -1.13
C TYR A 129 5.86 -1.23 -1.98
N LEU A 130 6.19 -2.33 -1.32
CA LEU A 130 6.77 -3.51 -1.97
C LEU A 130 5.92 -4.04 -3.13
N GLY A 131 4.58 -4.00 -3.01
CA GLY A 131 3.69 -4.48 -4.07
C GLY A 131 3.79 -3.67 -5.37
N ALA A 132 4.10 -2.38 -5.29
CA ALA A 132 4.38 -1.55 -6.47
C ALA A 132 5.72 -1.92 -7.10
N LEU A 133 6.78 -2.06 -6.29
CA LEU A 133 8.07 -2.53 -6.78
C LEU A 133 7.95 -3.87 -7.50
N GLN A 134 7.20 -4.83 -6.92
CA GLN A 134 6.97 -6.14 -7.54
C GLN A 134 6.22 -6.04 -8.87
N ALA A 135 5.22 -5.16 -8.99
CA ALA A 135 4.49 -4.96 -10.23
C ALA A 135 5.38 -4.34 -11.32
N PHE A 136 6.15 -3.30 -10.98
CA PHE A 136 6.97 -2.56 -11.94
C PHE A 136 8.25 -3.31 -12.36
N ASN A 137 8.84 -4.11 -11.46
CA ASN A 137 10.02 -4.94 -11.75
C ASN A 137 9.79 -5.92 -12.92
N ILE A 138 8.55 -6.40 -13.11
CA ILE A 138 8.19 -7.29 -14.22
C ILE A 138 8.45 -6.62 -15.58
N TYR A 139 8.30 -5.30 -15.62
CA TYR A 139 8.51 -4.49 -16.84
C TYR A 139 9.94 -3.96 -16.96
N GLY A 140 10.80 -4.23 -15.97
CA GLY A 140 12.19 -3.81 -15.97
C GLY A 140 12.39 -2.35 -15.64
N ALA A 141 11.59 -1.82 -14.72
CA ALA A 141 11.74 -0.46 -14.21
C ALA A 141 13.08 -0.26 -13.50
N GLU A 142 13.68 0.93 -13.67
CA GLU A 142 14.76 1.47 -12.84
C GLU A 142 14.16 2.51 -11.88
N TYR A 143 14.71 2.64 -10.67
CA TYR A 143 14.10 3.49 -9.66
C TYR A 143 14.94 4.72 -9.33
N LEU A 144 14.24 5.85 -9.22
CA LEU A 144 14.74 7.09 -8.61
C LEU A 144 14.10 7.21 -7.24
N SER A 145 14.83 6.85 -6.20
CA SER A 145 14.34 6.85 -4.83
C SER A 145 14.52 8.22 -4.17
N VAL A 146 13.46 8.77 -3.58
CA VAL A 146 13.49 10.03 -2.83
C VAL A 146 13.16 9.76 -1.37
N PRO A 147 14.02 10.15 -0.42
CA PRO A 147 13.79 9.94 1.00
C PRO A 147 12.52 10.59 1.52
N SER A 148 11.92 9.96 2.53
CA SER A 148 10.79 10.49 3.30
C SER A 148 11.20 10.78 4.75
N ASP A 149 10.44 11.68 5.41
CA ASP A 149 10.52 11.98 6.84
C ASP A 149 9.12 11.91 7.48
N ASP A 150 8.95 12.43 8.69
CA ASP A 150 7.66 12.42 9.41
C ASP A 150 6.53 13.18 8.67
N ASN A 151 6.88 14.07 7.73
CA ASN A 151 5.94 14.80 6.87
C ASN A 151 5.77 14.15 5.47
N GLY A 152 6.25 12.92 5.28
CA GLY A 152 6.20 12.17 4.03
C GLY A 152 7.38 12.45 3.11
N LEU A 153 7.19 12.26 1.81
CA LEU A 153 8.20 12.48 0.78
C LEU A 153 8.85 13.87 0.90
N ARG A 154 10.18 13.94 0.85
CA ARG A 154 10.94 15.17 0.91
C ARG A 154 10.95 15.88 -0.45
N THR A 155 10.00 16.79 -0.62
CA THR A 155 9.74 17.49 -1.89
C THR A 155 10.90 18.37 -2.34
N GLU A 156 11.69 18.91 -1.40
CA GLU A 156 12.89 19.70 -1.69
C GLU A 156 14.00 18.91 -2.41
N LEU A 157 13.89 17.57 -2.44
CA LEU A 157 14.84 16.69 -3.13
C LEU A 157 14.35 16.24 -4.51
N LEU A 158 13.15 16.63 -4.94
CA LEU A 158 12.51 16.13 -6.17
C LEU A 158 13.11 16.71 -7.45
N GLU A 159 13.63 17.93 -7.43
CA GLU A 159 13.98 18.63 -8.66
C GLU A 159 15.02 17.88 -9.51
N LYS A 160 16.07 17.35 -8.89
CA LYS A 160 17.11 16.58 -9.60
C LYS A 160 16.59 15.28 -10.22
N PRO A 161 15.84 14.42 -9.50
CA PRO A 161 15.21 13.25 -10.08
C PRO A 161 14.22 13.58 -11.21
N LEU A 162 13.40 14.62 -11.07
CA LEU A 162 12.43 15.01 -12.08
C LEU A 162 13.07 15.48 -13.39
N ARG A 163 14.20 16.19 -13.32
CA ARG A 163 14.99 16.59 -14.50
C ARG A 163 15.49 15.40 -15.32
N SER A 164 15.61 14.23 -14.73
CA SER A 164 16.04 13.02 -15.45
C SER A 164 14.91 12.36 -16.28
N GLY A 165 13.70 12.90 -16.24
CA GLY A 165 12.57 12.47 -17.04
C GLY A 165 12.02 11.08 -16.70
N PRO A 166 11.66 10.78 -15.42
CA PRO A 166 10.99 9.52 -15.09
C PRO A 166 9.65 9.41 -15.83
N LYS A 167 9.20 8.19 -16.10
CA LYS A 167 7.91 7.92 -16.78
C LYS A 167 6.73 8.42 -15.95
N PHE A 168 6.81 8.23 -14.65
CA PHE A 168 5.84 8.71 -13.67
C PHE A 168 6.46 8.70 -12.27
N MET A 169 5.75 9.32 -11.32
CA MET A 169 6.05 9.30 -9.92
C MET A 169 4.97 8.49 -9.20
N TYR A 170 5.36 7.48 -8.39
CA TYR A 170 4.46 6.68 -7.57
C TYR A 170 4.58 7.08 -6.11
N VAL A 171 3.46 7.47 -5.49
CA VAL A 171 3.40 7.97 -4.12
C VAL A 171 2.18 7.44 -3.36
N LEU A 172 2.36 7.22 -2.04
CA LEU A 172 1.29 6.92 -1.09
C LEU A 172 1.14 8.09 -0.10
N PRO A 173 0.32 9.10 -0.39
CA PRO A 173 0.30 10.33 0.39
C PRO A 173 -0.38 10.20 1.75
N ASN A 174 -1.16 9.14 1.99
CA ASN A 174 -1.91 8.92 3.23
C ASN A 174 -1.47 7.65 3.94
N PHE A 175 -0.95 7.81 5.19
CA PHE A 175 -0.60 6.68 6.07
C PHE A 175 0.24 5.63 5.33
N GLN A 176 1.29 6.09 4.73
CA GLN A 176 2.16 5.39 3.79
C GLN A 176 2.55 3.98 4.28
N ASN A 177 2.57 3.04 3.37
CA ASN A 177 3.08 1.69 3.61
C ASN A 177 4.54 1.61 3.09
N PRO A 178 5.54 1.51 3.98
CA PRO A 178 5.47 0.96 5.34
C PRO A 178 5.45 2.00 6.47
N ALA A 179 5.76 3.28 6.21
CA ALA A 179 6.15 4.23 7.25
C ALA A 179 5.00 4.73 8.14
N GLY A 180 3.74 4.62 7.70
CA GLY A 180 2.59 5.19 8.41
C GLY A 180 2.53 6.72 8.37
N THR A 181 3.46 7.39 7.71
CA THR A 181 3.53 8.84 7.58
C THR A 181 2.46 9.37 6.62
N THR A 182 2.16 10.64 6.72
CA THR A 182 1.23 11.33 5.81
C THR A 182 1.93 12.51 5.17
N LEU A 183 1.87 12.59 3.84
CA LEU A 183 2.40 13.74 3.10
C LEU A 183 1.65 15.00 3.52
N SER A 184 2.38 15.99 4.06
CA SER A 184 1.79 17.22 4.55
C SER A 184 1.15 18.04 3.43
N GLU A 185 0.16 18.88 3.76
CA GLU A 185 -0.59 19.66 2.77
C GLU A 185 0.33 20.55 1.92
N GLY A 186 1.28 21.24 2.54
CA GLY A 186 2.25 22.07 1.82
C GLY A 186 3.08 21.26 0.81
N ARG A 187 3.54 20.07 1.23
CA ARG A 187 4.30 19.17 0.33
C ARG A 187 3.41 18.57 -0.78
N ARG A 188 2.10 18.37 -0.56
CA ARG A 188 1.17 17.95 -1.63
C ARG A 188 1.10 18.98 -2.74
N HIS A 189 0.95 20.26 -2.38
CA HIS A 189 0.93 21.35 -3.34
C HIS A 189 2.27 21.49 -4.09
N GLU A 190 3.38 21.44 -3.37
CA GLU A 190 4.71 21.52 -3.97
C GLU A 190 4.99 20.36 -4.94
N LEU A 191 4.62 19.12 -4.54
CA LEU A 191 4.79 17.92 -5.36
C LEU A 191 4.02 18.04 -6.68
N VAL A 192 2.74 18.45 -6.63
CA VAL A 192 1.90 18.63 -7.82
C VAL A 192 2.47 19.71 -8.73
N LEU A 193 2.89 20.86 -8.19
CA LEU A 193 3.50 21.95 -8.96
C LEU A 193 4.82 21.53 -9.64
N LEU A 194 5.66 20.77 -8.92
CA LEU A 194 6.90 20.25 -9.49
C LEU A 194 6.62 19.21 -10.58
N ALA A 195 5.70 18.29 -10.35
CA ALA A 195 5.31 17.29 -11.34
C ALA A 195 4.80 17.93 -12.63
N ASP A 196 3.92 18.94 -12.52
CA ASP A 196 3.41 19.69 -13.68
C ASP A 196 4.52 20.44 -14.42
N ARG A 197 5.41 21.14 -13.68
CA ARG A 197 6.56 21.87 -14.27
C ARG A 197 7.44 20.99 -15.15
N TYR A 198 7.65 19.73 -14.75
CA TYR A 198 8.47 18.75 -15.48
C TYR A 198 7.68 17.85 -16.42
N GLY A 199 6.33 17.97 -16.46
CA GLY A 199 5.46 17.15 -17.29
C GLY A 199 5.45 15.68 -16.88
N ILE A 200 5.63 15.37 -15.58
CA ILE A 200 5.71 14.01 -15.05
C ILE A 200 4.37 13.62 -14.41
N PRO A 201 3.69 12.56 -14.90
CA PRO A 201 2.47 12.07 -14.28
C PRO A 201 2.70 11.55 -12.86
N ILE A 202 1.68 11.69 -11.99
CA ILE A 202 1.66 11.14 -10.64
C ILE A 202 0.71 9.94 -10.60
N VAL A 203 1.16 8.84 -10.02
CA VAL A 203 0.32 7.72 -9.61
C VAL A 203 0.13 7.83 -8.10
N GLU A 204 -1.04 8.31 -7.69
CA GLU A 204 -1.47 8.45 -6.30
C GLU A 204 -2.15 7.16 -5.84
N ASP A 205 -1.50 6.37 -4.98
CA ASP A 205 -2.07 5.15 -4.42
C ASP A 205 -2.63 5.44 -3.02
N ASP A 206 -3.95 5.37 -2.87
CA ASP A 206 -4.65 5.76 -1.62
C ASP A 206 -5.58 4.66 -1.09
N PRO A 207 -5.03 3.54 -0.61
CA PRO A 207 -5.82 2.49 0.03
C PRO A 207 -6.24 2.83 1.47
N TYR A 208 -5.65 3.86 2.10
CA TYR A 208 -5.78 4.15 3.53
C TYR A 208 -6.41 5.51 3.84
N GLY A 209 -6.62 6.41 2.89
CA GLY A 209 -7.07 7.78 3.13
C GLY A 209 -8.37 7.86 3.94
N GLN A 210 -9.27 6.89 3.75
CA GLN A 210 -10.49 6.78 4.54
C GLN A 210 -10.25 6.29 5.99
N LEU A 211 -9.08 5.77 6.33
CA LEU A 211 -8.73 5.25 7.66
C LEU A 211 -7.97 6.28 8.50
N ARG A 212 -8.42 7.52 8.49
CA ARG A 212 -7.90 8.59 9.35
C ARG A 212 -8.57 8.55 10.71
N TYR A 213 -7.77 8.53 11.79
CA TYR A 213 -8.23 8.47 13.19
C TYR A 213 -8.20 9.84 13.87
N GLU A 214 -7.27 10.71 13.43
CA GLU A 214 -7.01 12.02 14.02
C GLU A 214 -6.80 13.09 12.95
N GLY A 215 -7.20 14.31 13.29
CA GLY A 215 -7.11 15.47 12.39
C GLY A 215 -8.13 15.44 11.26
N GLU A 216 -8.03 16.42 10.39
CA GLU A 216 -8.92 16.57 9.24
C GLU A 216 -8.41 15.84 8.02
N HIS A 217 -9.32 15.56 7.09
CA HIS A 217 -8.97 14.96 5.80
C HIS A 217 -8.16 15.96 4.97
N LEU A 218 -7.03 15.51 4.43
CA LEU A 218 -6.22 16.32 3.52
C LEU A 218 -6.66 16.09 2.07
N PRO A 219 -6.65 17.13 1.23
CA PRO A 219 -7.06 16.99 -0.16
C PRO A 219 -6.14 16.00 -0.89
N PRO A 220 -6.70 15.04 -1.67
CA PRO A 220 -5.92 14.18 -2.54
C PRO A 220 -5.11 14.97 -3.58
N LEU A 221 -4.01 14.42 -4.07
CA LEU A 221 -3.17 15.06 -5.09
C LEU A 221 -3.95 15.34 -6.37
N VAL A 222 -4.86 14.43 -6.76
CA VAL A 222 -5.75 14.61 -7.93
C VAL A 222 -6.67 15.83 -7.78
N VAL A 223 -7.06 16.20 -6.57
CA VAL A 223 -7.87 17.41 -6.30
C VAL A 223 -7.02 18.65 -6.43
N ILE A 224 -5.82 18.64 -5.82
CA ILE A 224 -4.86 19.75 -5.86
C ILE A 224 -4.39 20.00 -7.31
N ASP A 225 -4.13 18.95 -8.09
CA ASP A 225 -3.73 19.06 -9.49
C ASP A 225 -4.80 19.81 -10.31
N ARG A 226 -6.05 19.49 -10.10
CA ARG A 226 -7.16 20.17 -10.77
C ARG A 226 -7.29 21.64 -10.36
N GLU A 227 -7.18 21.93 -9.06
CA GLU A 227 -7.34 23.29 -8.51
C GLU A 227 -6.18 24.21 -8.92
N ASN A 228 -4.94 23.74 -8.77
CA ASN A 228 -3.75 24.55 -9.06
C ASN A 228 -3.58 24.86 -10.54
N LEU A 229 -3.97 23.95 -11.42
CA LEU A 229 -3.75 24.10 -12.85
C LEU A 229 -4.94 24.78 -13.57
N ARG A 230 -5.92 25.31 -12.81
CA ARG A 230 -7.12 26.01 -13.36
C ARG A 230 -7.76 25.25 -14.51
N ARG A 231 -7.81 23.93 -14.41
CA ARG A 231 -8.44 23.07 -15.42
C ARG A 231 -9.95 23.03 -15.22
N ASP A 232 -10.57 24.24 -15.18
CA ASP A 232 -12.00 24.42 -14.93
C ASP A 232 -12.90 24.02 -16.11
N GLN A 233 -12.32 23.58 -17.22
CA GLN A 233 -13.09 23.21 -18.42
C GLN A 233 -13.43 21.72 -18.38
N GLY A 234 -14.53 21.41 -17.70
CA GLY A 234 -15.09 20.08 -17.64
C GLY A 234 -14.33 19.16 -16.64
N TYR A 235 -14.79 17.94 -16.50
CA TYR A 235 -14.28 16.91 -15.57
C TYR A 235 -12.89 16.37 -15.96
N SER A 236 -11.96 17.23 -16.31
CA SER A 236 -10.61 16.83 -16.70
C SER A 236 -9.82 16.52 -15.45
N ILE A 237 -9.65 15.24 -15.17
CA ILE A 237 -8.60 14.73 -14.30
C ILE A 237 -7.29 15.04 -15.02
N GLY A 238 -6.38 15.74 -14.33
CA GLY A 238 -5.16 16.26 -14.92
C GLY A 238 -4.03 15.22 -15.05
N ASN A 239 -2.88 15.50 -14.43
CA ASN A 239 -1.69 14.64 -14.50
C ASN A 239 -1.64 13.55 -13.43
N VAL A 240 -2.70 13.39 -12.61
CA VAL A 240 -2.75 12.42 -11.53
C VAL A 240 -3.65 11.25 -11.90
N ILE A 241 -3.11 10.04 -11.80
CA ILE A 241 -3.84 8.76 -11.83
C ILE A 241 -4.05 8.33 -10.38
N TYR A 242 -5.29 8.30 -9.93
CA TYR A 242 -5.65 7.94 -8.55
C TYR A 242 -6.06 6.47 -8.47
N LEU A 243 -5.50 5.75 -7.49
CA LEU A 243 -5.80 4.34 -7.20
C LEU A 243 -6.41 4.20 -5.82
N SER A 244 -7.40 3.32 -5.68
CA SER A 244 -7.90 2.93 -4.37
C SER A 244 -8.52 1.53 -4.38
N THR A 245 -9.04 1.05 -3.21
CA THR A 245 -9.49 -0.34 -3.06
C THR A 245 -10.49 -0.50 -1.92
N PHE A 246 -11.40 -1.47 -2.04
CA PHE A 246 -12.25 -1.94 -0.95
C PHE A 246 -11.53 -2.87 0.03
N SER A 247 -10.27 -3.25 -0.24
CA SER A 247 -9.52 -4.20 0.60
C SER A 247 -9.33 -3.73 2.05
N LYS A 248 -9.40 -2.42 2.32
CA LYS A 248 -9.17 -1.85 3.66
C LYS A 248 -10.43 -1.29 4.30
N THR A 249 -11.48 -1.10 3.51
CA THR A 249 -12.74 -0.50 3.95
C THR A 249 -13.93 -1.47 3.96
N LEU A 250 -13.83 -2.62 3.25
CA LEU A 250 -14.81 -3.71 3.30
C LEU A 250 -14.13 -5.04 3.60
N ALA A 251 -13.56 -5.69 2.56
CA ALA A 251 -12.89 -6.97 2.74
C ALA A 251 -11.85 -7.21 1.64
N PRO A 252 -10.61 -7.62 1.96
CA PRO A 252 -9.56 -7.86 0.96
C PRO A 252 -9.85 -9.06 0.05
N GLY A 253 -10.67 -10.01 0.51
CA GLY A 253 -11.08 -11.20 -0.26
C GLY A 253 -11.94 -10.88 -1.48
N LEU A 254 -12.59 -9.72 -1.54
CA LEU A 254 -13.36 -9.26 -2.70
C LEU A 254 -12.49 -9.06 -3.93
N ARG A 255 -11.21 -8.79 -3.75
CA ARG A 255 -10.29 -8.43 -4.84
C ARG A 255 -10.83 -7.33 -5.72
N LEU A 256 -11.33 -6.24 -5.12
CA LEU A 256 -11.83 -5.05 -5.83
C LEU A 256 -10.99 -3.81 -5.50
N GLY A 257 -10.53 -3.15 -6.55
CA GLY A 257 -9.92 -1.85 -6.56
C GLY A 257 -10.40 -1.04 -7.77
N TRP A 258 -9.96 0.17 -7.90
CA TRP A 258 -10.29 1.02 -9.04
C TRP A 258 -9.19 2.01 -9.35
N ILE A 259 -9.20 2.45 -10.60
CA ILE A 259 -8.38 3.53 -11.13
C ILE A 259 -9.30 4.69 -11.48
N VAL A 260 -8.90 5.90 -11.11
CA VAL A 260 -9.52 7.13 -11.63
C VAL A 260 -8.48 7.92 -12.42
N ALA A 261 -8.74 8.13 -13.69
CA ALA A 261 -7.80 8.77 -14.61
C ALA A 261 -8.54 9.50 -15.75
N PRO A 262 -7.83 10.30 -16.57
CA PRO A 262 -8.41 10.87 -17.80
C PRO A 262 -9.00 9.77 -18.70
N PRO A 263 -10.07 10.06 -19.46
CA PRO A 263 -10.77 9.05 -20.27
C PRO A 263 -9.88 8.36 -21.32
N ASP A 264 -8.91 9.04 -21.89
CA ASP A 264 -7.94 8.48 -22.83
C ASP A 264 -7.00 7.47 -22.15
N VAL A 265 -6.57 7.74 -20.92
CA VAL A 265 -5.79 6.81 -20.08
C VAL A 265 -6.65 5.60 -19.70
N ILE A 266 -7.89 5.81 -19.24
CA ILE A 266 -8.84 4.74 -18.95
C ILE A 266 -9.06 3.86 -20.18
N GLY A 267 -9.27 4.43 -21.35
CA GLY A 267 -9.45 3.69 -22.60
C GLY A 267 -8.27 2.76 -22.90
N LYS A 268 -7.03 3.22 -22.69
CA LYS A 268 -5.82 2.40 -22.87
C LYS A 268 -5.68 1.30 -21.81
N LEU A 269 -5.95 1.63 -20.55
CA LEU A 269 -5.94 0.65 -19.46
C LEU A 269 -7.01 -0.44 -19.66
N THR A 270 -8.20 -0.07 -20.16
CA THR A 270 -9.27 -1.01 -20.51
C THR A 270 -8.81 -1.97 -21.62
N GLN A 271 -8.19 -1.47 -22.70
CA GLN A 271 -7.63 -2.32 -23.75
C GLN A 271 -6.59 -3.32 -23.21
N LEU A 272 -5.70 -2.88 -22.32
CA LEU A 272 -4.70 -3.74 -21.68
C LEU A 272 -5.34 -4.77 -20.75
N LYS A 273 -6.39 -4.37 -20.02
CA LYS A 273 -7.16 -5.25 -19.12
C LYS A 273 -7.91 -6.33 -19.87
N GLN A 274 -8.46 -6.03 -21.06
CA GLN A 274 -9.09 -7.04 -21.93
C GLN A 274 -8.12 -8.19 -22.24
N GLY A 275 -6.86 -7.89 -22.50
CA GLY A 275 -5.83 -8.91 -22.70
C GLY A 275 -5.28 -9.58 -21.44
N THR A 276 -5.71 -9.14 -20.25
CA THR A 276 -5.22 -9.65 -18.97
C THR A 276 -6.22 -10.62 -18.32
N ASP A 277 -7.46 -10.16 -18.08
CA ASP A 277 -8.49 -10.92 -17.38
C ASP A 277 -9.90 -10.72 -17.96
N LEU A 278 -10.01 -10.05 -19.09
CA LEU A 278 -11.25 -9.64 -19.77
C LEU A 278 -12.04 -8.63 -18.94
N HIS A 279 -12.42 -8.99 -17.72
CA HIS A 279 -13.08 -8.12 -16.73
C HIS A 279 -12.87 -8.69 -15.32
N THR A 280 -13.01 -7.84 -14.31
CA THR A 280 -13.05 -8.24 -12.89
C THR A 280 -14.36 -9.04 -12.64
N SER A 281 -14.35 -10.01 -11.73
CA SER A 281 -15.50 -10.86 -11.40
C SER A 281 -16.79 -10.05 -11.28
N THR A 282 -17.75 -10.32 -12.17
CA THR A 282 -19.06 -9.66 -12.20
C THR A 282 -19.82 -9.89 -10.90
N PHE A 283 -19.91 -11.15 -10.47
CA PHE A 283 -20.57 -11.52 -9.20
C PHE A 283 -20.03 -10.72 -8.01
N THR A 284 -18.71 -10.64 -7.88
CA THR A 284 -18.10 -9.90 -6.77
C THR A 284 -18.43 -8.40 -6.81
N GLN A 285 -18.53 -7.82 -8.02
CA GLN A 285 -18.89 -6.41 -8.19
C GLN A 285 -20.35 -6.15 -7.79
N PHE A 286 -21.28 -7.03 -8.17
CA PHE A 286 -22.70 -6.95 -7.76
C PHE A 286 -22.83 -7.04 -6.23
N VAL A 287 -22.17 -8.04 -5.62
CA VAL A 287 -22.18 -8.20 -4.16
C VAL A 287 -21.59 -6.98 -3.45
N ALA A 288 -20.45 -6.47 -3.92
CA ALA A 288 -19.83 -5.30 -3.33
C ALA A 288 -20.70 -4.04 -3.42
N TYR A 289 -21.40 -3.85 -4.53
CA TYR A 289 -22.37 -2.77 -4.70
C TYR A 289 -23.51 -2.88 -3.68
N GLU A 290 -24.13 -4.09 -3.57
CA GLU A 290 -25.22 -4.32 -2.60
C GLU A 290 -24.77 -4.15 -1.14
N VAL A 291 -23.54 -4.50 -0.82
CA VAL A 291 -22.97 -4.25 0.53
C VAL A 291 -22.73 -2.77 0.77
N ALA A 292 -22.11 -2.07 -0.19
CA ALA A 292 -21.57 -0.73 0.03
C ALA A 292 -22.62 0.40 -0.06
N ARG A 293 -23.73 0.16 -0.77
CA ARG A 293 -24.76 1.17 -1.03
C ARG A 293 -25.54 1.59 0.23
N ASP A 294 -26.43 2.56 0.09
CA ASP A 294 -27.37 3.06 1.13
C ASP A 294 -26.65 3.60 2.37
N GLY A 295 -25.44 4.16 2.20
CA GLY A 295 -24.63 4.76 3.28
C GLY A 295 -24.03 3.74 4.25
N PHE A 296 -24.09 2.44 3.94
CA PHE A 296 -23.50 1.40 4.79
C PHE A 296 -21.98 1.55 4.85
N LEU A 297 -21.31 1.77 3.72
CA LEU A 297 -19.85 1.92 3.67
C LEU A 297 -19.35 2.99 4.65
N ASP A 298 -20.00 4.15 4.71
CA ASP A 298 -19.61 5.23 5.61
C ASP A 298 -19.76 4.85 7.09
N LYS A 299 -20.85 4.16 7.43
CA LYS A 299 -21.09 3.69 8.81
C LYS A 299 -20.03 2.65 9.19
N HIS A 300 -19.72 1.75 8.29
CA HIS A 300 -18.73 0.71 8.50
C HIS A 300 -17.30 1.30 8.63
N VAL A 301 -16.93 2.24 7.79
CA VAL A 301 -15.64 2.96 7.89
C VAL A 301 -15.50 3.68 9.23
N LYS A 302 -16.57 4.30 9.76
CA LYS A 302 -16.55 4.91 11.09
C LYS A 302 -16.27 3.89 12.19
N LEU A 303 -16.89 2.70 12.11
CA LEU A 303 -16.67 1.62 13.07
C LEU A 303 -15.23 1.14 13.06
N ILE A 304 -14.70 0.80 11.87
CA ILE A 304 -13.33 0.29 11.77
C ILE A 304 -12.28 1.33 12.17
N ARG A 305 -12.53 2.63 11.95
CA ARG A 305 -11.67 3.71 12.46
C ARG A 305 -11.54 3.69 13.97
N GLN A 306 -12.63 3.47 14.71
CA GLN A 306 -12.61 3.40 16.16
C GLN A 306 -11.78 2.20 16.64
N ILE A 307 -12.01 1.02 16.09
CA ILE A 307 -11.32 -0.21 16.44
C ILE A 307 -9.82 -0.11 16.13
N TYR A 308 -9.45 0.40 14.97
CA TYR A 308 -8.04 0.51 14.59
C TYR A 308 -7.31 1.63 15.35
N ARG A 309 -8.03 2.69 15.74
CA ARG A 309 -7.49 3.71 16.63
C ARG A 309 -7.11 3.12 17.99
N GLU A 310 -7.99 2.35 18.61
CA GLU A 310 -7.72 1.66 19.89
C GLU A 310 -6.50 0.75 19.77
N ARG A 311 -6.44 -0.09 18.72
CA ARG A 311 -5.31 -1.01 18.49
C ARG A 311 -3.99 -0.28 18.27
N ARG A 312 -4.00 0.83 17.52
CA ARG A 312 -2.84 1.70 17.36
C ARG A 312 -2.39 2.26 18.71
N ASP A 313 -3.30 2.77 19.50
CA ASP A 313 -2.99 3.39 20.79
C ASP A 313 -2.38 2.37 21.76
N VAL A 314 -2.93 1.15 21.81
CA VAL A 314 -2.35 0.03 22.58
C VAL A 314 -0.94 -0.30 22.10
N MET A 315 -0.71 -0.34 20.77
CA MET A 315 0.64 -0.61 20.24
C MET A 315 1.63 0.49 20.61
N LEU A 316 1.25 1.77 20.49
CA LEU A 316 2.09 2.91 20.87
C LEU A 316 2.44 2.88 22.37
N GLN A 317 1.46 2.68 23.24
CA GLN A 317 1.68 2.56 24.68
C GLN A 317 2.60 1.38 25.02
N SER A 318 2.42 0.24 24.35
CA SER A 318 3.26 -0.94 24.57
C SER A 318 4.71 -0.72 24.11
N LEU A 319 4.92 0.01 23.02
CA LEU A 319 6.26 0.42 22.56
C LEU A 319 6.93 1.34 23.60
N GLU A 320 6.21 2.33 24.13
CA GLU A 320 6.71 3.24 25.16
C GLU A 320 7.07 2.50 26.47
N GLU A 321 6.28 1.49 26.85
CA GLU A 321 6.50 0.72 28.07
C GLU A 321 7.66 -0.28 27.97
N PHE A 322 7.77 -0.97 26.83
CA PHE A 322 8.66 -2.13 26.74
C PHE A 322 9.95 -1.90 25.94
N PHE A 323 9.94 -0.99 24.95
CA PHE A 323 11.12 -0.79 24.10
C PHE A 323 12.20 0.05 24.80
N PRO A 324 13.47 -0.14 24.44
CA PRO A 324 14.57 0.68 24.95
C PRO A 324 14.49 2.12 24.37
N ALA A 325 15.01 3.08 25.12
CA ALA A 325 14.92 4.51 24.81
C ALA A 325 15.61 4.91 23.49
N GLU A 326 16.57 4.11 23.03
CA GLU A 326 17.32 4.32 21.80
C GLU A 326 16.53 3.97 20.53
N VAL A 327 15.40 3.27 20.67
CA VAL A 327 14.56 2.87 19.56
C VAL A 327 13.47 3.92 19.34
N THR A 328 13.27 4.32 18.10
CA THR A 328 12.25 5.30 17.73
C THR A 328 11.20 4.70 16.79
N TRP A 329 10.03 5.32 16.70
CA TRP A 329 8.96 4.87 15.82
C TRP A 329 8.05 6.01 15.38
N THR A 330 7.40 5.82 14.22
CA THR A 330 6.39 6.76 13.73
C THR A 330 5.12 6.70 14.57
N ARG A 331 4.35 7.82 14.59
CA ARG A 331 3.07 7.94 15.30
C ARG A 331 1.96 8.26 14.30
N PRO A 332 1.42 7.24 13.61
CA PRO A 332 0.48 7.44 12.53
C PRO A 332 -0.87 7.95 13.05
N LYS A 333 -1.45 8.92 12.33
CA LYS A 333 -2.80 9.45 12.59
C LYS A 333 -3.90 8.65 11.88
N GLY A 334 -3.57 7.50 11.31
CA GLY A 334 -4.45 6.62 10.53
C GLY A 334 -3.71 5.43 9.94
N GLY A 335 -4.32 4.75 8.98
CA GLY A 335 -3.71 3.61 8.29
C GLY A 335 -3.62 2.35 9.15
N LEU A 336 -2.62 1.52 8.90
CA LEU A 336 -2.49 0.19 9.53
C LEU A 336 -1.09 -0.09 10.10
N PHE A 337 -0.11 0.81 9.92
CA PHE A 337 1.30 0.50 10.13
C PHE A 337 2.03 1.49 11.01
N LEU A 338 3.02 0.97 11.72
CA LEU A 338 4.08 1.68 12.42
C LEU A 338 5.43 1.31 11.81
N TRP A 339 6.34 2.27 11.78
CA TRP A 339 7.72 2.09 11.32
C TRP A 339 8.68 2.32 12.47
N VAL A 340 9.33 1.25 12.89
CA VAL A 340 10.27 1.25 14.01
C VAL A 340 11.68 1.37 13.46
N THR A 341 12.49 2.25 14.07
CA THR A 341 13.89 2.50 13.72
C THR A 341 14.78 2.07 14.88
N LEU A 342 15.69 1.14 14.60
CA LEU A 342 16.69 0.64 15.55
C LEU A 342 17.98 1.47 15.48
N PRO A 343 18.78 1.52 16.56
CA PRO A 343 20.14 2.03 16.55
C PRO A 343 21.01 1.35 15.48
N GLN A 344 22.06 2.05 15.06
CA GLN A 344 23.05 1.49 14.14
C GLN A 344 23.79 0.29 14.74
N GLY A 345 24.26 -0.63 13.90
CA GLY A 345 25.09 -1.76 14.30
C GLY A 345 24.34 -3.01 14.74
N LEU A 346 23.00 -2.99 14.76
CA LEU A 346 22.20 -4.17 15.05
C LEU A 346 21.96 -5.02 13.80
N ASP A 347 22.03 -6.34 13.93
CA ASP A 347 21.71 -7.28 12.87
C ASP A 347 20.19 -7.56 12.85
N MET A 348 19.48 -6.95 11.89
CA MET A 348 18.04 -7.12 11.70
C MET A 348 17.65 -8.59 11.48
N LYS A 349 18.47 -9.38 10.79
CA LYS A 349 18.20 -10.79 10.54
C LYS A 349 18.27 -11.60 11.83
N ALA A 350 19.25 -11.33 12.67
CA ALA A 350 19.38 -11.96 13.98
C ALA A 350 18.20 -11.61 14.89
N ILE A 351 17.79 -10.33 14.94
CA ILE A 351 16.62 -9.86 15.70
C ILE A 351 15.34 -10.54 15.18
N PHE A 352 15.18 -10.65 13.86
CA PHE A 352 14.02 -11.33 13.26
C PHE A 352 13.94 -12.78 13.69
N ASN A 353 15.04 -13.52 13.63
CA ASN A 353 15.08 -14.92 14.06
C ASN A 353 14.74 -15.06 15.55
N SER A 354 15.30 -14.20 16.40
CA SER A 354 15.02 -14.16 17.83
C SER A 354 13.53 -13.85 18.13
N ALA A 355 12.91 -12.96 17.36
CA ALA A 355 11.48 -12.67 17.48
C ALA A 355 10.62 -13.86 17.06
N ILE A 356 10.97 -14.57 15.99
CA ILE A 356 10.28 -15.81 15.56
C ILE A 356 10.37 -16.91 16.62
N GLU A 357 11.51 -17.07 17.30
CA GLU A 357 11.67 -18.00 18.42
C GLU A 357 10.74 -17.65 19.60
N GLN A 358 10.47 -16.36 19.79
CA GLN A 358 9.51 -15.85 20.78
C GLN A 358 8.06 -15.80 20.27
N ASN A 359 7.76 -16.41 19.13
CA ASN A 359 6.46 -16.43 18.49
C ASN A 359 5.91 -15.03 18.14
N VAL A 360 6.77 -14.14 17.65
CA VAL A 360 6.39 -12.83 17.10
C VAL A 360 6.98 -12.65 15.71
N ALA A 361 6.18 -12.18 14.76
CA ALA A 361 6.62 -11.89 13.40
C ALA A 361 6.39 -10.41 13.03
N PHE A 362 7.37 -9.80 12.34
CA PHE A 362 7.30 -8.46 11.76
C PHE A 362 7.88 -8.48 10.33
N VAL A 363 7.90 -7.35 9.62
CA VAL A 363 8.56 -7.27 8.30
C VAL A 363 9.83 -6.42 8.41
N PRO A 364 11.01 -6.99 8.11
CA PRO A 364 12.26 -6.24 8.01
C PRO A 364 12.19 -5.15 6.93
N GLY A 365 12.81 -4.00 7.21
CA GLY A 365 12.69 -2.80 6.40
C GLY A 365 13.29 -2.90 5.00
N ASN A 366 14.30 -3.74 4.78
CA ASN A 366 14.97 -3.87 3.48
C ASN A 366 13.99 -4.13 2.32
N SER A 367 12.90 -4.87 2.59
CA SER A 367 11.88 -5.20 1.58
C SER A 367 11.16 -4.00 0.98
N PHE A 368 11.24 -2.83 1.61
CA PHE A 368 10.51 -1.62 1.21
C PHE A 368 11.40 -0.57 0.53
N TYR A 369 12.63 -0.93 0.22
CA TYR A 369 13.53 -0.08 -0.53
C TYR A 369 13.76 -0.65 -1.92
N ALA A 370 13.69 0.20 -2.93
CA ALA A 370 14.04 -0.20 -4.27
C ALA A 370 15.56 -0.49 -4.32
N HIS A 371 15.94 -1.53 -5.07
CA HIS A 371 17.35 -1.76 -5.38
C HIS A 371 17.89 -0.60 -6.22
N ASP A 372 19.15 -0.28 -6.05
CA ASP A 372 19.82 0.67 -6.94
C ASP A 372 19.96 0.10 -8.38
N VAL A 373 20.42 0.93 -9.31
CA VAL A 373 20.62 0.54 -10.71
C VAL A 373 21.63 -0.62 -10.91
N HIS A 374 22.39 -0.96 -9.87
CA HIS A 374 23.34 -2.08 -9.84
C HIS A 374 22.78 -3.31 -9.11
N GLY A 375 21.53 -3.24 -8.61
CA GLY A 375 20.87 -4.32 -7.89
C GLY A 375 21.28 -4.45 -6.42
N ASN A 376 21.96 -3.45 -5.84
CA ASN A 376 22.35 -3.48 -4.44
C ASN A 376 21.16 -3.12 -3.53
N GLU A 377 21.06 -3.82 -2.39
CA GLU A 377 20.07 -3.49 -1.35
C GLU A 377 20.46 -2.19 -0.62
N SER A 378 19.45 -1.40 -0.27
CA SER A 378 19.66 -0.22 0.58
C SER A 378 20.09 -0.62 1.97
N ARG A 379 21.21 -0.06 2.46
CA ARG A 379 21.64 -0.24 3.86
C ARG A 379 20.70 0.42 4.86
N GLU A 380 19.94 1.42 4.45
CA GLU A 380 18.97 2.11 5.32
C GLU A 380 17.88 1.19 5.80
N GLY A 381 17.37 0.30 4.94
CA GLY A 381 16.35 -0.67 5.28
C GLY A 381 16.74 -1.63 6.41
N SER A 382 18.05 -1.89 6.59
CA SER A 382 18.56 -2.88 7.56
C SER A 382 18.32 -2.52 9.03
N ARG A 383 17.98 -1.27 9.34
CA ARG A 383 17.72 -0.78 10.70
C ARG A 383 16.24 -0.55 11.01
N HIS A 384 15.36 -0.91 10.09
CA HIS A 384 13.93 -0.62 10.22
C HIS A 384 13.10 -1.90 10.24
N MET A 385 11.93 -1.81 10.88
CA MET A 385 10.90 -2.84 10.81
C MET A 385 9.51 -2.23 10.70
N ARG A 386 8.63 -2.86 9.92
CA ARG A 386 7.22 -2.50 9.85
C ARG A 386 6.41 -3.36 10.80
N LEU A 387 5.55 -2.70 11.60
CA LEU A 387 4.57 -3.35 12.45
C LEU A 387 3.15 -2.99 11.98
N ASN A 388 2.30 -4.00 11.86
CA ASN A 388 0.87 -3.85 11.61
C ASN A 388 0.10 -3.92 12.92
N PHE A 389 -0.75 -2.94 13.21
CA PHE A 389 -1.58 -2.89 14.42
C PHE A 389 -3.04 -3.28 14.18
N SER A 390 -3.49 -3.43 12.92
CA SER A 390 -4.91 -3.62 12.62
C SER A 390 -5.43 -5.03 12.86
N ASN A 391 -4.59 -6.06 12.74
CA ASN A 391 -5.04 -7.45 12.70
C ASN A 391 -5.15 -8.12 14.08
N ALA A 392 -4.19 -7.87 14.99
CA ALA A 392 -4.16 -8.49 16.30
C ALA A 392 -5.11 -7.80 17.30
N ALA A 393 -5.67 -8.56 18.25
CA ALA A 393 -6.44 -8.00 19.36
C ALA A 393 -5.55 -7.19 20.33
N PRO A 394 -6.10 -6.24 21.12
CA PRO A 394 -5.32 -5.38 22.02
C PRO A 394 -4.36 -6.16 22.95
N GLU A 395 -4.84 -7.24 23.55
CA GLU A 395 -4.03 -8.08 24.46
C GLU A 395 -2.88 -8.77 23.72
N GLN A 396 -3.13 -9.22 22.50
CA GLN A 396 -2.10 -9.81 21.64
C GLN A 396 -1.07 -8.77 21.21
N ILE A 397 -1.52 -7.53 20.92
CA ILE A 397 -0.61 -6.43 20.58
C ILE A 397 0.34 -6.18 21.75
N ARG A 398 -0.17 -6.01 22.96
CA ARG A 398 0.65 -5.76 24.15
C ARG A 398 1.67 -6.90 24.39
N GLU A 399 1.21 -8.14 24.38
CA GLU A 399 2.07 -9.30 24.58
C GLU A 399 3.11 -9.45 23.44
N GLY A 400 2.71 -9.26 22.18
CA GLY A 400 3.62 -9.32 21.04
C GLY A 400 4.71 -8.26 21.10
N ILE A 401 4.36 -7.02 21.46
CA ILE A 401 5.34 -5.92 21.61
C ILE A 401 6.28 -6.20 22.79
N ARG A 402 5.79 -6.75 23.91
CA ARG A 402 6.63 -7.17 25.04
C ARG A 402 7.68 -8.22 24.62
N ARG A 403 7.28 -9.24 23.85
CA ARG A 403 8.19 -10.27 23.32
C ARG A 403 9.19 -9.68 22.33
N LEU A 404 8.73 -8.85 21.41
CA LEU A 404 9.59 -8.20 20.41
C LEU A 404 10.63 -7.31 21.09
N ALA A 405 10.24 -6.57 22.13
CA ALA A 405 11.14 -5.74 22.91
C ALA A 405 12.22 -6.59 23.61
N ALA A 406 11.90 -7.78 24.13
CA ALA A 406 12.88 -8.70 24.72
C ALA A 406 13.90 -9.17 23.66
N ALA A 407 13.44 -9.50 22.44
CA ALA A 407 14.33 -9.85 21.33
C ALA A 407 15.27 -8.69 20.96
N VAL A 408 14.77 -7.46 20.88
CA VAL A 408 15.60 -6.28 20.59
C VAL A 408 16.63 -6.01 21.70
N LYS A 409 16.21 -6.06 22.98
CA LYS A 409 17.09 -5.80 24.14
C LYS A 409 18.24 -6.79 24.22
N SER A 410 18.01 -8.08 23.94
CA SER A 410 19.07 -9.09 23.96
C SER A 410 20.19 -8.81 22.96
N HIS A 411 19.85 -8.24 21.79
CA HIS A 411 20.84 -7.88 20.77
C HIS A 411 21.54 -6.56 21.05
N LEU A 412 20.88 -5.58 21.70
CA LEU A 412 21.52 -4.33 22.16
C LEU A 412 22.60 -4.61 23.18
N SER A 413 22.32 -5.42 24.21
CA SER A 413 23.28 -5.77 25.25
C SER A 413 24.52 -6.49 24.69
N THR A 414 24.33 -7.36 23.69
CA THR A 414 25.45 -8.08 23.04
C THR A 414 26.34 -7.13 22.22
N THR A 415 25.75 -6.12 21.58
CA THR A 415 26.50 -5.13 20.80
C THR A 415 27.30 -4.19 21.69
N ALA A 416 26.75 -3.75 22.83
CA ALA A 416 27.46 -2.95 23.84
C ALA A 416 28.70 -3.68 24.39
N LEU A 417 28.56 -4.96 24.73
CA LEU A 417 29.66 -5.78 25.19
C LEU A 417 30.78 -5.98 24.16
N ARG A 418 30.44 -6.01 22.86
CA ARG A 418 31.45 -6.11 21.78
C ARG A 418 32.19 -4.81 21.53
N SER A 419 31.58 -3.66 21.79
CA SER A 419 32.23 -2.35 21.64
C SER A 419 33.19 -2.01 22.79
N GLU A 420 33.08 -2.71 23.95
CA GLU A 420 33.94 -2.54 25.11
C GLU A 420 35.16 -3.47 25.12
N LEU A 421 35.23 -4.47 24.22
CA LEU A 421 36.42 -5.33 24.09
C LEU A 421 37.52 -4.56 23.36
N PRO A 422 38.76 -4.42 23.93
CA PRO A 422 39.85 -3.79 23.22
C PRO A 422 40.16 -4.55 21.92
N LEU A 423 40.39 -3.82 20.85
CA LEU A 423 40.95 -4.38 19.62
C LEU A 423 42.29 -5.02 20.02
N GLU A 424 42.37 -6.37 20.06
CA GLU A 424 43.66 -7.05 20.12
C GLU A 424 44.47 -6.63 18.88
N VAL A 425 45.58 -5.95 19.14
CA VAL A 425 46.56 -5.47 18.17
C VAL A 425 47.43 -6.64 17.68
#